data_960d9bc1f21d8652e869632ea9bb2dc6
#
_entry.id   960d9bc1f21d8652e869632ea9bb2dc6
#
_cell.length_a   1.000
_cell.length_b   1.000
_cell.length_c   1.000
_cell.angle_alpha   90.00
_cell.angle_beta   90.00
_cell.angle_gamma   90.00
#
_symmetry.space_group_name_H-M   'P 1'
#
loop_
_entity.id
_entity.type
_entity.pdbx_description
1 polymer ?
#
loop_
_entity_poly.entity_id
_entity_poly.type
_entity_poly.pdbx_seq_one_letter_code
_entity_poly.pdbx_strand_id
1 'polypeptide(L)'
;KALFYQFKRPANVYFLIIAILQCFPQISPLGAETAIIPIVIVLAVSLIREAVEDFNRAKLDREQNNEPTDFYSNNQWIETTSGKLNMGELVLVYNESTFPADLILIDSNLQDGVCFTETATLDGEKTLKSKKSPDGTAGKFNCRGNPCEKIIVSGEVIADEPNPELYRLTGRMNIKFQTEVTREIEEIIPLDEKQLLLKGAKLKNTEWIIGIVVYTGHNWKLMKNAKSAV
;
A
#
# COMPACT_ATOMS: atom_id res chain seq x y z
N LYS A 1 10.52 -23.10 -8.70
CA LYS A 1 10.15 -22.89 -7.29
C LYS A 1 8.72 -23.34 -7.02
N ALA A 2 7.73 -22.94 -7.83
CA ALA A 2 6.31 -23.34 -7.71
C ALA A 2 6.13 -24.86 -7.55
N LEU A 3 6.74 -25.64 -8.43
CA LEU A 3 6.69 -27.11 -8.41
C LEU A 3 7.24 -27.70 -7.10
N PHE A 4 8.27 -27.10 -6.51
CA PHE A 4 8.81 -27.52 -5.22
C PHE A 4 7.83 -27.25 -4.06
N TYR A 5 7.12 -26.10 -4.09
CA TYR A 5 6.09 -25.79 -3.10
C TYR A 5 4.88 -26.73 -3.17
N GLN A 6 4.56 -27.26 -4.33
CA GLN A 6 3.50 -28.28 -4.49
C GLN A 6 3.80 -29.56 -3.69
N PHE A 7 5.07 -29.95 -3.56
CA PHE A 7 5.49 -31.11 -2.76
C PHE A 7 5.61 -30.82 -1.26
N LYS A 8 5.35 -29.60 -0.78
CA LYS A 8 5.11 -29.34 0.64
C LYS A 8 3.73 -29.85 1.11
N ARG A 9 2.80 -30.09 0.19
CA ARG A 9 1.48 -30.63 0.51
C ARG A 9 1.59 -32.14 0.74
N PRO A 10 1.18 -32.68 1.92
CA PRO A 10 1.34 -34.11 2.25
C PRO A 10 0.68 -35.04 1.21
N ALA A 11 -0.45 -34.63 0.65
CA ALA A 11 -1.15 -35.40 -0.39
C ALA A 11 -0.28 -35.63 -1.64
N ASN A 12 0.42 -34.61 -2.11
CA ASN A 12 1.27 -34.73 -3.30
C ASN A 12 2.51 -35.60 -3.03
N VAL A 13 3.04 -35.55 -1.82
CA VAL A 13 4.13 -36.43 -1.38
C VAL A 13 3.67 -37.90 -1.34
N TYR A 14 2.47 -38.15 -0.79
CA TYR A 14 1.87 -39.48 -0.76
C TYR A 14 1.71 -40.06 -2.17
N PHE A 15 1.11 -39.32 -3.09
CA PHE A 15 0.95 -39.77 -4.47
C PHE A 15 2.29 -39.99 -5.19
N LEU A 16 3.31 -39.15 -4.89
CA LEU A 16 4.65 -39.34 -5.43
C LEU A 16 5.26 -40.66 -4.94
N ILE A 17 5.14 -40.98 -3.66
CA ILE A 17 5.64 -42.21 -3.07
C ILE A 17 4.95 -43.42 -3.75
N ILE A 18 3.62 -43.38 -3.91
CA ILE A 18 2.86 -44.45 -4.60
C ILE A 18 3.35 -44.57 -6.04
N ALA A 19 3.52 -43.49 -6.78
CA ALA A 19 4.02 -43.53 -8.15
C ALA A 19 5.42 -44.15 -8.25
N ILE A 20 6.30 -43.87 -7.29
CA ILE A 20 7.63 -44.49 -7.25
C ILE A 20 7.52 -46.00 -6.96
N LEU A 21 6.69 -46.40 -6.00
CA LEU A 21 6.49 -47.84 -5.68
C LEU A 21 5.90 -48.62 -6.86
N GLN A 22 5.01 -48.01 -7.63
CA GLN A 22 4.41 -48.65 -8.82
C GLN A 22 5.37 -48.78 -10.01
N CYS A 23 6.51 -48.05 -10.01
CA CYS A 23 7.55 -48.24 -11.01
C CYS A 23 8.31 -49.59 -10.85
N PHE A 24 8.13 -50.27 -9.72
CA PHE A 24 8.75 -51.58 -9.50
C PHE A 24 7.77 -52.72 -9.87
N PRO A 25 8.03 -53.47 -10.95
CA PRO A 25 7.11 -54.56 -11.41
C PRO A 25 6.89 -55.67 -10.39
N GLN A 26 7.80 -55.79 -9.41
CA GLN A 26 7.73 -56.78 -8.34
C GLN A 26 6.73 -56.41 -7.22
N ILE A 27 6.39 -55.12 -7.12
CA ILE A 27 5.53 -54.60 -6.05
C ILE A 27 4.12 -54.33 -6.56
N SER A 28 3.98 -53.91 -7.81
CA SER A 28 2.66 -53.61 -8.39
C SER A 28 2.47 -54.32 -9.72
N PRO A 29 1.35 -55.07 -9.86
CA PRO A 29 0.95 -55.70 -11.13
C PRO A 29 0.36 -54.68 -12.12
N LEU A 30 0.06 -53.46 -11.64
CA LEU A 30 -0.45 -52.36 -12.46
C LEU A 30 0.69 -51.58 -13.07
N GLY A 31 0.60 -51.21 -14.35
CA GLY A 31 1.64 -50.44 -15.02
C GLY A 31 1.84 -49.06 -14.36
N ALA A 32 3.07 -48.55 -14.37
CA ALA A 32 3.42 -47.22 -13.80
C ALA A 32 2.54 -46.08 -14.34
N GLU A 33 1.98 -46.24 -15.52
CA GLU A 33 1.12 -45.23 -16.19
C GLU A 33 -0.14 -44.93 -15.37
N THR A 34 -0.70 -45.92 -14.68
CA THR A 34 -1.92 -45.78 -13.88
C THR A 34 -1.76 -44.88 -12.66
N ALA A 35 -0.52 -44.75 -12.13
CA ALA A 35 -0.23 -43.87 -11.01
C ALA A 35 0.30 -42.51 -11.49
N ILE A 36 1.05 -42.48 -12.56
CA ILE A 36 1.67 -41.26 -13.07
C ILE A 36 0.63 -40.31 -13.65
N ILE A 37 -0.35 -40.82 -14.41
CA ILE A 37 -1.39 -39.99 -15.05
C ILE A 37 -2.18 -39.14 -14.02
N PRO A 38 -2.75 -39.72 -12.95
CA PRO A 38 -3.47 -38.91 -11.96
C PRO A 38 -2.61 -37.82 -11.29
N ILE A 39 -1.36 -38.13 -10.94
CA ILE A 39 -0.48 -37.16 -10.29
C ILE A 39 -0.13 -36.01 -11.26
N VAL A 40 0.14 -36.31 -12.52
CA VAL A 40 0.40 -35.29 -13.53
C VAL A 40 -0.81 -34.39 -13.72
N ILE A 41 -2.01 -34.94 -13.76
CA ILE A 41 -3.26 -34.15 -13.88
C ILE A 41 -3.43 -33.24 -12.66
N VAL A 42 -3.28 -33.76 -11.44
CA VAL A 42 -3.41 -32.95 -10.20
C VAL A 42 -2.38 -31.85 -10.13
N LEU A 43 -1.13 -32.15 -10.48
CA LEU A 43 -0.06 -31.13 -10.52
C LEU A 43 -0.33 -30.08 -11.61
N ALA A 44 -0.76 -30.49 -12.80
CA ALA A 44 -1.08 -29.58 -13.89
C ALA A 44 -2.23 -28.62 -13.51
N VAL A 45 -3.33 -29.14 -12.96
CA VAL A 45 -4.46 -28.33 -12.51
C VAL A 45 -4.02 -27.35 -11.41
N SER A 46 -3.22 -27.82 -10.46
CA SER A 46 -2.71 -26.96 -9.36
C SER A 46 -1.79 -25.86 -9.88
N LEU A 47 -0.91 -26.16 -10.85
CA LEU A 47 -0.03 -25.17 -11.48
C LEU A 47 -0.80 -24.14 -12.30
N ILE A 48 -1.80 -24.59 -13.07
CA ILE A 48 -2.67 -23.68 -13.83
C ILE A 48 -3.40 -22.72 -12.89
N ARG A 49 -3.95 -23.24 -11.80
CA ARG A 49 -4.62 -22.39 -10.79
C ARG A 49 -3.66 -21.37 -10.20
N GLU A 50 -2.46 -21.77 -9.78
CA GLU A 50 -1.43 -20.90 -9.23
C GLU A 50 -1.04 -19.82 -10.25
N ALA A 51 -0.84 -20.21 -11.52
CA ALA A 51 -0.53 -19.27 -12.60
C ALA A 51 -1.64 -18.24 -12.84
N VAL A 52 -2.92 -18.66 -12.80
CA VAL A 52 -4.08 -17.74 -12.92
C VAL A 52 -4.13 -16.79 -11.73
N GLU A 53 -3.93 -17.29 -10.50
CA GLU A 53 -3.90 -16.45 -9.30
C GLU A 53 -2.78 -15.42 -9.37
N ASP A 54 -1.57 -15.81 -9.77
CA ASP A 54 -0.42 -14.91 -9.93
C ASP A 54 -0.64 -13.87 -11.03
N PHE A 55 -1.25 -14.28 -12.15
CA PHE A 55 -1.61 -13.35 -13.22
C PHE A 55 -2.62 -12.30 -12.76
N ASN A 56 -3.66 -12.73 -12.02
CA ASN A 56 -4.66 -11.81 -11.48
C ASN A 56 -4.05 -10.85 -10.46
N ARG A 57 -3.15 -11.32 -9.59
CA ARG A 57 -2.41 -10.45 -8.65
C ARG A 57 -1.56 -9.43 -9.40
N ALA A 58 -0.79 -9.87 -10.39
CA ALA A 58 0.05 -8.97 -11.19
C ALA A 58 -0.77 -7.93 -11.97
N LYS A 59 -1.98 -8.30 -12.42
CA LYS A 59 -2.92 -7.38 -13.07
C LYS A 59 -3.42 -6.31 -12.09
N LEU A 60 -3.88 -6.71 -10.91
CA LEU A 60 -4.34 -5.79 -9.86
C LEU A 60 -3.22 -4.85 -9.39
N ASP A 61 -2.02 -5.36 -9.19
CA ASP A 61 -0.85 -4.55 -8.82
C ASP A 61 -0.54 -3.51 -9.91
N ARG A 62 -0.65 -3.90 -11.18
CA ARG A 62 -0.42 -2.98 -12.31
C ARG A 62 -1.52 -1.91 -12.38
N GLU A 63 -2.78 -2.26 -12.18
CA GLU A 63 -3.90 -1.32 -12.14
C GLU A 63 -3.70 -0.29 -11.03
N GLN A 64 -3.41 -0.72 -9.80
CA GLN A 64 -3.15 0.16 -8.67
C GLN A 64 -1.93 1.08 -8.88
N ASN A 65 -0.85 0.55 -9.46
CA ASN A 65 0.35 1.35 -9.71
C ASN A 65 0.19 2.35 -10.86
N ASN A 66 -0.79 2.15 -11.74
CA ASN A 66 -1.11 3.04 -12.85
C ASN A 66 -2.24 4.04 -12.52
N GLU A 67 -2.80 4.03 -11.31
CA GLU A 67 -3.79 5.04 -10.91
C GLU A 67 -3.20 6.45 -11.02
N PRO A 68 -3.91 7.39 -11.70
CA PRO A 68 -3.46 8.77 -11.82
C PRO A 68 -3.45 9.44 -10.45
N THR A 69 -2.44 10.23 -10.21
CA THR A 69 -2.23 10.94 -8.94
C THR A 69 -1.52 12.25 -9.20
N ASP A 70 -1.97 13.32 -8.55
CA ASP A 70 -1.35 14.62 -8.63
C ASP A 70 -0.27 14.74 -7.56
N PHE A 71 0.96 15.05 -7.97
CA PHE A 71 2.06 15.34 -7.05
C PHE A 71 2.61 16.75 -7.29
N TYR A 72 3.16 17.33 -6.25
CA TYR A 72 3.70 18.68 -6.31
C TYR A 72 5.18 18.67 -6.72
N SER A 73 5.49 19.29 -7.85
CA SER A 73 6.85 19.44 -8.37
C SER A 73 6.99 20.72 -9.16
N ASN A 74 8.16 21.36 -9.08
CA ASN A 74 8.47 22.59 -9.81
C ASN A 74 7.44 23.72 -9.58
N ASN A 75 6.94 23.86 -8.35
CA ASN A 75 5.93 24.82 -7.94
C ASN A 75 4.55 24.69 -8.63
N GLN A 76 4.21 23.48 -9.04
CA GLN A 76 2.90 23.18 -9.63
C GLN A 76 2.47 21.72 -9.35
N TRP A 77 1.17 21.48 -9.43
CA TRP A 77 0.62 20.12 -9.40
C TRP A 77 0.76 19.47 -10.78
N ILE A 78 1.32 18.27 -10.80
CA ILE A 78 1.61 17.50 -12.03
C ILE A 78 0.99 16.13 -11.88
N GLU A 79 0.23 15.70 -12.87
CA GLU A 79 -0.31 14.35 -12.92
C GLU A 79 0.79 13.30 -13.17
N THR A 80 0.81 12.25 -12.38
CA THR A 80 1.70 11.10 -12.51
C THR A 80 0.94 9.80 -12.20
N THR A 81 1.63 8.69 -12.12
CA THR A 81 1.07 7.41 -11.69
C THR A 81 1.57 7.05 -10.30
N SER A 82 0.71 6.40 -9.49
CA SER A 82 1.00 5.98 -8.12
C SER A 82 2.33 5.23 -7.97
N GLY A 83 2.67 4.41 -8.98
CA GLY A 83 3.91 3.62 -8.98
C GLY A 83 5.20 4.42 -9.16
N LYS A 84 5.12 5.70 -9.54
CA LYS A 84 6.28 6.58 -9.74
C LYS A 84 6.55 7.51 -8.57
N LEU A 85 5.70 7.51 -7.56
CA LEU A 85 5.85 8.35 -6.38
C LEU A 85 7.08 7.95 -5.57
N ASN A 86 7.81 8.95 -5.09
CA ASN A 86 8.96 8.80 -4.22
C ASN A 86 8.64 9.30 -2.80
N MET A 87 9.39 8.80 -1.82
CA MET A 87 9.28 9.30 -0.44
C MET A 87 9.63 10.79 -0.38
N GLY A 88 8.86 11.54 0.41
CA GLY A 88 9.01 12.98 0.58
C GLY A 88 8.25 13.84 -0.42
N GLU A 89 7.62 13.26 -1.44
CA GLU A 89 6.78 14.02 -2.38
C GLU A 89 5.42 14.37 -1.76
N LEU A 90 4.93 15.58 -2.04
CA LEU A 90 3.58 15.99 -1.69
C LEU A 90 2.60 15.50 -2.76
N VAL A 91 1.51 14.92 -2.32
CA VAL A 91 0.43 14.41 -3.19
C VAL A 91 -0.89 15.03 -2.82
N LEU A 92 -1.69 15.29 -3.84
CA LEU A 92 -3.07 15.75 -3.73
C LEU A 92 -4.00 14.59 -4.04
N VAL A 93 -4.91 14.30 -3.13
CA VAL A 93 -5.89 13.22 -3.27
C VAL A 93 -7.29 13.79 -3.15
N TYR A 94 -8.16 13.45 -4.10
CA TYR A 94 -9.55 13.89 -4.16
C TYR A 94 -10.52 12.89 -3.55
N ASN A 95 -11.73 13.37 -3.26
CA ASN A 95 -12.82 12.54 -2.73
C ASN A 95 -13.04 11.30 -3.60
N GLU A 96 -13.38 10.16 -2.98
CA GLU A 96 -13.59 8.85 -3.60
C GLU A 96 -12.32 8.21 -4.23
N SER A 97 -11.17 8.88 -4.21
CA SER A 97 -9.92 8.31 -4.69
C SER A 97 -9.24 7.46 -3.62
N THR A 98 -8.45 6.48 -4.05
CA THR A 98 -7.60 5.67 -3.18
C THR A 98 -6.28 6.39 -2.88
N PHE A 99 -5.74 6.17 -1.68
CA PHE A 99 -4.41 6.70 -1.37
C PHE A 99 -3.34 5.93 -2.15
N PRO A 100 -2.49 6.63 -2.93
CA PRO A 100 -1.51 6.01 -3.83
C PRO A 100 -0.32 5.39 -3.09
N ALA A 101 -0.04 5.85 -1.89
CA ALA A 101 1.06 5.42 -1.02
C ALA A 101 0.63 5.56 0.45
N ASP A 102 1.48 5.11 1.38
CA ASP A 102 1.29 5.50 2.78
C ASP A 102 1.69 6.97 2.95
N LEU A 103 0.74 7.79 3.40
CA LEU A 103 0.89 9.23 3.48
C LEU A 103 0.80 9.72 4.93
N ILE A 104 1.47 10.82 5.22
CA ILE A 104 1.18 11.67 6.38
C ILE A 104 0.28 12.81 5.90
N LEU A 105 -0.89 12.93 6.52
CA LEU A 105 -1.83 14.01 6.26
C LEU A 105 -1.22 15.35 6.66
N ILE A 106 -1.15 16.27 5.72
CA ILE A 106 -0.61 17.63 5.92
C ILE A 106 -1.74 18.65 6.07
N ASP A 107 -2.74 18.57 5.18
CA ASP A 107 -3.89 19.47 5.21
C ASP A 107 -5.10 18.86 4.48
N SER A 108 -6.28 19.45 4.67
CA SER A 108 -7.51 19.09 3.99
C SER A 108 -8.38 20.31 3.70
N ASN A 109 -9.44 20.12 2.90
CA ASN A 109 -10.43 21.16 2.67
C ASN A 109 -11.32 21.45 3.88
N LEU A 110 -11.42 20.50 4.82
CA LEU A 110 -12.27 20.64 6.01
C LEU A 110 -11.57 21.48 7.08
N GLN A 111 -12.38 22.10 7.91
CA GLN A 111 -11.89 22.88 9.04
C GLN A 111 -11.02 22.01 9.95
N ASP A 112 -9.99 22.62 10.54
CA ASP A 112 -9.00 21.96 11.41
C ASP A 112 -8.23 20.79 10.76
N GLY A 113 -8.21 20.72 9.41
CA GLY A 113 -7.46 19.72 8.68
C GLY A 113 -7.94 18.29 8.90
N VAL A 114 -9.23 18.10 9.22
CA VAL A 114 -9.82 16.78 9.40
C VAL A 114 -10.14 16.15 8.04
N CYS A 115 -9.98 14.84 7.91
CA CYS A 115 -10.47 14.07 6.77
C CYS A 115 -11.07 12.74 7.23
N PHE A 116 -11.86 12.10 6.38
CA PHE A 116 -12.48 10.81 6.65
C PHE A 116 -11.94 9.77 5.67
N THR A 117 -11.61 8.60 6.20
CA THR A 117 -11.05 7.49 5.43
C THR A 117 -11.85 6.22 5.61
N GLU A 118 -12.05 5.49 4.53
CA GLU A 118 -12.64 4.16 4.52
C GLU A 118 -11.53 3.12 4.34
N THR A 119 -11.43 2.19 5.30
CA THR A 119 -10.40 1.13 5.29
C THR A 119 -10.97 -0.26 4.99
N ALA A 120 -12.19 -0.34 4.42
CA ALA A 120 -12.87 -1.61 4.16
C ALA A 120 -12.06 -2.59 3.29
N THR A 121 -11.24 -2.07 2.40
CA THR A 121 -10.32 -2.86 1.56
C THR A 121 -9.13 -3.45 2.32
N LEU A 122 -8.78 -2.90 3.50
CA LEU A 122 -7.60 -3.27 4.27
C LEU A 122 -7.92 -4.16 5.46
N ASP A 123 -8.94 -3.81 6.23
CA ASP A 123 -9.34 -4.49 7.47
C ASP A 123 -10.79 -4.98 7.49
N GLY A 124 -11.54 -4.73 6.40
CA GLY A 124 -12.96 -5.10 6.29
C GLY A 124 -13.91 -4.17 7.04
N GLU A 125 -13.40 -3.15 7.74
CA GLU A 125 -14.22 -2.19 8.49
C GLU A 125 -14.83 -1.13 7.56
N LYS A 126 -16.15 -1.08 7.51
CA LYS A 126 -16.89 -0.08 6.71
C LYS A 126 -17.08 1.26 7.43
N THR A 127 -16.73 1.32 8.71
CA THR A 127 -16.84 2.53 9.51
C THR A 127 -15.79 3.54 9.06
N LEU A 128 -16.21 4.78 8.84
CA LEU A 128 -15.29 5.85 8.48
C LEU A 128 -14.42 6.21 9.69
N LYS A 129 -13.11 6.25 9.46
CA LYS A 129 -12.12 6.66 10.45
C LYS A 129 -11.77 8.13 10.20
N SER A 130 -11.86 8.95 11.23
CA SER A 130 -11.41 10.34 11.13
C SER A 130 -9.90 10.41 11.32
N LYS A 131 -9.24 11.21 10.47
CA LYS A 131 -7.84 11.55 10.56
C LYS A 131 -7.72 13.06 10.66
N LYS A 132 -6.67 13.55 11.31
CA LYS A 132 -6.46 14.97 11.53
C LYS A 132 -5.05 15.35 11.19
N SER A 133 -4.87 16.41 10.40
CA SER A 133 -3.55 16.99 10.14
C SER A 133 -2.96 17.60 11.43
N PRO A 134 -1.65 17.78 11.51
CA PRO A 134 -1.04 18.50 12.61
C PRO A 134 -1.57 19.94 12.69
N ASP A 135 -1.75 20.44 13.92
CA ASP A 135 -2.26 21.81 14.12
C ASP A 135 -1.33 22.86 13.48
N GLY A 136 -0.02 22.56 13.39
CA GLY A 136 0.96 23.43 12.73
C GLY A 136 0.81 23.54 11.21
N THR A 137 0.07 22.62 10.56
CA THR A 137 -0.12 22.61 9.09
C THR A 137 -1.56 22.87 8.68
N ALA A 138 -2.52 22.57 9.54
CA ALA A 138 -3.96 22.69 9.27
C ALA A 138 -4.33 24.07 8.72
N GLY A 139 -5.01 24.10 7.57
CA GLY A 139 -5.48 25.30 6.88
C GLY A 139 -4.41 26.15 6.21
N LYS A 140 -3.12 25.79 6.31
CA LYS A 140 -2.03 26.56 5.68
C LYS A 140 -1.89 26.32 4.17
N PHE A 141 -2.41 25.21 3.68
CA PHE A 141 -2.39 24.82 2.27
C PHE A 141 -3.76 24.94 1.60
N ASN A 142 -4.74 25.47 2.33
CA ASN A 142 -6.09 25.70 1.84
C ASN A 142 -6.24 27.15 1.39
N CYS A 143 -6.30 27.39 0.08
CA CYS A 143 -6.51 28.67 -0.53
C CYS A 143 -7.98 28.83 -0.95
N ARG A 144 -8.83 29.34 -0.04
CA ARG A 144 -10.25 29.60 -0.29
C ARG A 144 -11.06 28.37 -0.68
N GLY A 145 -10.82 27.23 -0.03
CA GLY A 145 -11.49 25.97 -0.29
C GLY A 145 -10.78 25.08 -1.32
N ASN A 146 -9.77 25.58 -2.01
CA ASN A 146 -8.98 24.83 -2.98
C ASN A 146 -7.56 24.59 -2.48
N PRO A 147 -6.87 23.53 -2.96
CA PRO A 147 -5.44 23.36 -2.69
C PRO A 147 -4.66 24.55 -3.25
N CYS A 148 -3.69 25.05 -2.49
CA CYS A 148 -2.86 26.16 -2.95
C CYS A 148 -2.07 25.77 -4.20
N GLU A 149 -2.06 26.62 -5.22
CA GLU A 149 -1.27 26.41 -6.45
C GLU A 149 0.22 26.50 -6.17
N LYS A 150 0.63 27.37 -5.24
CA LYS A 150 2.03 27.55 -4.84
C LYS A 150 2.20 27.18 -3.38
N ILE A 151 3.02 26.18 -3.16
CA ILE A 151 3.42 25.72 -1.83
C ILE A 151 4.89 26.06 -1.64
N ILE A 152 5.18 27.07 -0.81
CA ILE A 152 6.54 27.45 -0.47
C ILE A 152 6.81 26.90 0.93
N VAL A 153 7.20 25.65 0.96
CA VAL A 153 7.52 24.96 2.20
C VAL A 153 8.80 24.15 2.01
N SER A 154 9.64 24.15 3.00
CA SER A 154 10.76 23.22 3.10
C SER A 154 10.70 22.54 4.45
N GLY A 155 11.15 21.29 4.51
CA GLY A 155 11.10 20.57 5.78
C GLY A 155 11.65 19.17 5.67
N GLU A 156 11.62 18.49 6.79
CA GLU A 156 12.06 17.12 6.93
C GLU A 156 11.02 16.34 7.72
N VAL A 157 10.72 15.14 7.26
CA VAL A 157 9.89 14.19 7.99
C VAL A 157 10.77 13.01 8.42
N ILE A 158 10.81 12.78 9.73
CA ILE A 158 11.49 11.64 10.32
C ILE A 158 10.40 10.72 10.88
N ALA A 159 10.25 9.57 10.27
CA ALA A 159 9.30 8.53 10.69
C ALA A 159 10.07 7.26 11.08
N ASP A 160 9.44 6.41 11.89
CA ASP A 160 9.96 5.10 12.22
C ASP A 160 10.14 4.22 10.96
N GLU A 161 10.96 3.18 11.07
CA GLU A 161 11.10 2.22 9.96
C GLU A 161 9.75 1.54 9.67
N PRO A 162 9.50 1.14 8.40
CA PRO A 162 8.28 0.45 8.03
C PRO A 162 8.09 -0.81 8.87
N ASN A 163 7.09 -0.82 9.72
CA ASN A 163 6.74 -1.92 10.62
C ASN A 163 5.43 -2.60 10.21
N PRO A 164 5.17 -3.85 10.64
CA PRO A 164 3.96 -4.58 10.29
C PRO A 164 2.68 -4.08 10.99
N GLU A 165 2.78 -3.17 11.94
CA GLU A 165 1.63 -2.62 12.65
C GLU A 165 0.96 -1.53 11.80
N LEU A 166 -0.22 -1.83 11.23
CA LEU A 166 -0.90 -0.97 10.26
C LEU A 166 -1.16 0.45 10.78
N TYR A 167 -1.59 0.57 12.02
CA TYR A 167 -2.05 1.84 12.59
C TYR A 167 -1.03 2.51 13.50
N ARG A 168 0.20 2.01 13.59
CA ARG A 168 1.23 2.62 14.42
C ARG A 168 2.16 3.47 13.56
N LEU A 169 2.31 4.72 13.92
CA LEU A 169 3.31 5.65 13.41
C LEU A 169 3.90 6.41 14.57
N THR A 170 5.22 6.53 14.60
CA THR A 170 5.94 7.42 15.51
C THR A 170 6.92 8.23 14.69
N GLY A 171 6.86 9.53 14.81
CA GLY A 171 7.71 10.39 14.02
C GLY A 171 7.65 11.85 14.46
N ARG A 172 8.36 12.67 13.72
CA ARG A 172 8.32 14.12 13.84
C ARG A 172 8.48 14.75 12.46
N MET A 173 7.91 15.91 12.31
CA MET A 173 8.04 16.73 11.12
C MET A 173 8.61 18.10 11.51
N ASN A 174 9.66 18.52 10.83
CA ASN A 174 10.19 19.87 10.91
C ASN A 174 9.75 20.61 9.67
N ILE A 175 8.93 21.64 9.81
CA ILE A 175 8.46 22.45 8.68
C ILE A 175 8.95 23.87 8.84
N LYS A 176 9.42 24.42 7.71
CA LYS A 176 9.76 25.83 7.54
C LYS A 176 8.82 26.44 6.52
N PHE A 177 8.03 27.40 6.97
CA PHE A 177 7.18 28.18 6.06
C PHE A 177 7.96 29.43 5.63
N GLN A 178 8.12 29.60 4.31
CA GLN A 178 8.63 30.88 3.78
C GLN A 178 7.42 31.78 3.54
N THR A 179 7.34 32.83 4.35
CA THR A 179 6.39 33.92 4.14
C THR A 179 7.19 35.17 3.71
N GLU A 180 6.69 35.90 2.71
CA GLU A 180 7.36 37.06 2.16
C GLU A 180 7.64 38.17 3.18
N VAL A 181 7.10 38.12 4.39
CA VAL A 181 7.10 39.20 5.37
C VAL A 181 7.71 38.82 6.73
N THR A 182 7.93 37.56 7.06
CA THR A 182 8.34 37.17 8.42
C THR A 182 9.44 36.10 8.43
N ARG A 183 10.28 36.18 9.50
CA ARG A 183 11.35 35.22 9.80
C ARG A 183 10.89 33.79 9.60
N GLU A 184 11.78 32.92 9.07
CA GLU A 184 11.62 31.49 9.02
C GLU A 184 11.14 30.95 10.39
N ILE A 185 9.93 30.46 10.45
CA ILE A 185 9.42 29.79 11.65
C ILE A 185 9.68 28.31 11.45
N GLU A 186 10.61 27.78 12.20
CA GLU A 186 10.86 26.35 12.28
C GLU A 186 9.99 25.76 13.39
N GLU A 187 9.12 24.85 13.04
CA GLU A 187 8.21 24.17 13.97
C GLU A 187 8.48 22.67 13.95
N ILE A 188 8.70 22.09 15.14
CA ILE A 188 8.85 20.63 15.33
C ILE A 188 7.49 20.09 15.74
N ILE A 189 6.90 19.29 14.89
CA ILE A 189 5.57 18.74 15.06
C ILE A 189 5.68 17.23 15.29
N PRO A 190 5.19 16.70 16.42
CA PRO A 190 5.11 15.25 16.61
C PRO A 190 4.05 14.63 15.70
N LEU A 191 4.36 13.46 15.18
CA LEU A 191 3.48 12.66 14.31
C LEU A 191 3.07 11.37 15.01
N ASP A 192 1.80 11.05 14.91
CA ASP A 192 1.21 9.84 15.44
C ASP A 192 0.28 9.15 14.42
N GLU A 193 -0.46 8.15 14.84
CA GLU A 193 -1.40 7.42 13.99
C GLU A 193 -2.54 8.25 13.39
N LYS A 194 -2.82 9.44 13.97
CA LYS A 194 -3.91 10.31 13.51
C LYS A 194 -3.60 10.95 12.17
N GLN A 195 -2.33 11.11 11.85
CA GLN A 195 -1.86 11.66 10.59
C GLN A 195 -1.64 10.59 9.52
N LEU A 196 -1.58 9.31 9.90
CA LEU A 196 -1.25 8.24 8.97
C LEU A 196 -2.46 7.83 8.10
N LEU A 197 -2.27 7.90 6.79
CA LEU A 197 -3.18 7.44 5.76
C LEU A 197 -2.56 6.25 5.05
N LEU A 198 -3.23 5.11 5.04
CA LEU A 198 -2.70 3.86 4.49
C LEU A 198 -3.00 3.73 2.99
N LYS A 199 -2.02 3.28 2.22
CA LYS A 199 -2.19 2.94 0.79
C LYS A 199 -3.38 2.01 0.59
N GLY A 200 -4.23 2.33 -0.39
CA GLY A 200 -5.41 1.52 -0.74
C GLY A 200 -6.67 1.81 0.10
N ALA A 201 -6.59 2.61 1.17
CA ALA A 201 -7.78 3.18 1.78
C ALA A 201 -8.34 4.30 0.91
N LYS A 202 -9.63 4.62 1.05
CA LYS A 202 -10.31 5.64 0.25
C LYS A 202 -10.58 6.90 1.05
N LEU A 203 -10.43 8.05 0.41
CA LEU A 203 -10.86 9.33 0.94
C LEU A 203 -12.39 9.45 0.80
N LYS A 204 -13.08 9.81 1.88
CA LYS A 204 -14.52 9.95 1.94
C LYS A 204 -14.92 11.27 2.58
N ASN A 205 -16.06 11.83 2.15
CA ASN A 205 -16.65 13.04 2.74
C ASN A 205 -15.67 14.21 2.90
N THR A 206 -14.66 14.27 2.06
CA THR A 206 -13.59 15.26 2.09
C THR A 206 -13.24 15.56 0.64
N GLU A 207 -13.34 16.80 0.20
CA GLU A 207 -13.14 17.13 -1.22
C GLU A 207 -11.73 16.84 -1.69
N TRP A 208 -10.75 17.24 -0.88
CA TRP A 208 -9.34 16.97 -1.14
C TRP A 208 -8.52 16.94 0.15
N ILE A 209 -7.39 16.28 0.06
CA ILE A 209 -6.32 16.31 1.06
C ILE A 209 -4.96 16.53 0.38
N ILE A 210 -4.02 17.09 1.14
CA ILE A 210 -2.60 17.09 0.82
C ILE A 210 -1.90 16.17 1.81
N GLY A 211 -1.13 15.23 1.29
CA GLY A 211 -0.32 14.30 2.08
C GLY A 211 1.13 14.27 1.60
N ILE A 212 2.06 13.94 2.50
CA ILE A 212 3.45 13.65 2.14
C ILE A 212 3.68 12.15 2.13
N VAL A 213 4.34 11.66 1.10
CA VAL A 213 4.64 10.24 0.92
C VAL A 213 5.70 9.78 1.92
N VAL A 214 5.40 8.76 2.73
CA VAL A 214 6.32 8.23 3.75
C VAL A 214 6.86 6.85 3.38
N TYR A 215 5.99 5.96 2.93
CA TYR A 215 6.40 4.63 2.51
C TYR A 215 5.86 4.30 1.12
N THR A 216 6.73 3.75 0.27
CA THR A 216 6.41 3.36 -1.11
C THR A 216 6.97 1.99 -1.46
N GLY A 217 6.60 1.46 -2.61
CA GLY A 217 7.12 0.22 -3.17
C GLY A 217 6.87 -0.97 -2.24
N HIS A 218 7.91 -1.71 -1.88
CA HIS A 218 7.80 -2.86 -0.98
C HIS A 218 7.79 -2.50 0.52
N ASN A 219 7.87 -1.22 0.87
CA ASN A 219 7.99 -0.74 2.24
C ASN A 219 6.67 -0.23 2.82
N TRP A 220 5.57 -0.23 2.06
CA TRP A 220 4.28 0.17 2.61
C TRP A 220 3.78 -0.83 3.67
N LYS A 221 3.05 -0.33 4.64
CA LYS A 221 2.71 -1.05 5.88
C LYS A 221 1.93 -2.34 5.64
N LEU A 222 0.98 -2.37 4.73
CA LEU A 222 0.20 -3.57 4.44
C LEU A 222 1.08 -4.71 3.89
N MET A 223 2.08 -4.41 3.05
CA MET A 223 3.03 -5.42 2.56
C MET A 223 3.92 -5.98 3.65
N LYS A 224 4.31 -5.16 4.62
CA LYS A 224 5.08 -5.61 5.79
C LYS A 224 4.22 -6.48 6.72
N ASN A 225 2.96 -6.10 6.93
CA ASN A 225 2.00 -6.89 7.70
C ASN A 225 1.76 -8.26 7.06
N ALA A 226 1.50 -8.32 5.75
CA ALA A 226 1.30 -9.57 5.01
C ALA A 226 2.53 -10.51 5.08
N LYS A 227 3.76 -9.97 5.07
CA LYS A 227 4.99 -10.77 5.20
C LYS A 227 5.20 -11.31 6.61
N SER A 228 4.73 -10.62 7.64
CA SER A 228 4.88 -11.08 9.03
C SER A 228 3.84 -12.13 9.42
N ALA A 229 2.77 -12.29 8.66
CA ALA A 229 1.71 -13.27 8.89
C ALA A 229 2.01 -14.67 8.29
N VAL A 230 3.14 -14.87 7.60
CA VAL A 230 3.63 -16.12 7.01
C VAL A 230 4.80 -16.67 7.79
#